data_dae082204f0747dfaf757936cb50911e
#
_entry.id   dae082204f0747dfaf757936cb50911e
#
_cell.length_a   1.000
_cell.length_b   1.000
_cell.length_c   1.000
_cell.angle_alpha   90.00
_cell.angle_beta   90.00
_cell.angle_gamma   90.00
#
_symmetry.space_group_name_H-M   'P 1'
#
loop_
_entity.id
_entity.type
_entity.pdbx_description
1 polymer ?
#
loop_
_entity_poly.entity_id
_entity_poly.type
_entity_poly.pdbx_seq_one_letter_code
_entity_poly.pdbx_strand_id
1 'polypeptide(L)'
;GDIVHLYDRDCSVQRRHQKVVETAPAMLLKPETRQQAMFDDAVRLCASAKYLNAGTVEFLVDQEGRHYFIEVNPRIQVEHTVTEQVTQVDLVQTQIRIAAGATLKDLGLVQENVKVGGVAMQCRVTTEDPSQARSQDFKPDTGLIEVFRSPGGMGIRIDDGPGFQGANISPHYDSLLMKITANAPTRRDCASKLTRALDEMRVRGVTLNKPFLLNVLKHPDFVDGTVNTSFIGENPHLLAPMRVSNRGQKMLKYIADVIVNGPDPSLGAVGGEPAIVDPTLPALDPMTDMPKKTEPSLRDIYVKDGPEAFAKAVRSNEGVLITDTTWRDAHQSLLATRVRTIDLLNVAPATSVALRKAYSLECWGGATFDVSMRFLKECPWDRLAKIREAVPDIPFQMLLRGANAVGYTSYPDNVVFRFCEEAQKAGMDVFRVFDSLNYLE
;
A
#
# COMPACT_ATOMS: atom_id res chain seq x y z
N GLY A 1 -25.48 8.33 10.07
CA GLY A 1 -25.35 6.94 9.67
C GLY A 1 -24.76 6.11 10.78
N ASP A 2 -24.95 4.80 10.73
CA ASP A 2 -24.40 3.90 11.73
C ASP A 2 -22.88 3.76 11.51
N ILE A 3 -22.12 3.63 12.60
CA ILE A 3 -20.67 3.38 12.57
C ILE A 3 -20.40 2.13 13.39
N VAL A 4 -19.55 1.26 12.86
CA VAL A 4 -19.14 0.02 13.50
C VAL A 4 -17.61 -0.02 13.51
N HIS A 5 -17.00 -0.33 14.64
CA HIS A 5 -15.57 -0.61 14.69
C HIS A 5 -15.30 -2.11 14.51
N LEU A 6 -14.21 -2.44 13.85
CA LEU A 6 -13.74 -3.80 13.62
C LEU A 6 -12.55 -4.14 14.54
N TYR A 7 -12.60 -3.62 15.76
CA TYR A 7 -11.56 -3.75 16.77
C TYR A 7 -10.24 -3.10 16.37
N ASP A 8 -9.18 -3.44 17.06
CA ASP A 8 -7.88 -2.80 16.96
C ASP A 8 -6.81 -3.68 16.29
N ARG A 9 -5.73 -3.02 15.94
CA ARG A 9 -4.48 -3.63 15.49
C ARG A 9 -3.32 -3.05 16.29
N ASP A 10 -2.39 -3.90 16.68
CA ASP A 10 -1.10 -3.49 17.21
C ASP A 10 -0.09 -3.40 16.06
N CYS A 11 0.42 -2.20 15.84
CA CYS A 11 1.44 -1.88 14.84
C CYS A 11 2.75 -1.38 15.50
N SER A 12 3.02 -1.77 16.73
CA SER A 12 4.19 -1.31 17.49
C SER A 12 5.51 -1.83 16.92
N VAL A 13 5.51 -3.01 16.27
CA VAL A 13 6.72 -3.54 15.63
C VAL A 13 6.97 -2.82 14.33
N GLN A 14 7.75 -1.75 14.42
CA GLN A 14 8.06 -0.86 13.31
C GLN A 14 9.54 -0.48 13.29
N ARG A 15 10.02 -0.15 12.12
CA ARG A 15 11.38 0.33 11.88
C ARG A 15 11.31 1.66 11.14
N ARG A 16 11.87 2.72 11.71
CA ARG A 16 11.81 4.07 11.13
C ARG A 16 10.38 4.46 10.70
N HIS A 17 9.42 4.23 11.58
CA HIS A 17 7.98 4.46 11.36
C HIS A 17 7.35 3.60 10.23
N GLN A 18 8.07 2.61 9.70
CA GLN A 18 7.51 1.60 8.80
C GLN A 18 7.07 0.37 9.60
N LYS A 19 5.81 0.04 9.52
CA LYS A 19 5.23 -1.17 10.11
C LYS A 19 5.87 -2.41 9.47
N VAL A 20 6.26 -3.39 10.27
CA VAL A 20 6.95 -4.62 9.82
C VAL A 20 6.16 -5.87 10.16
N VAL A 21 5.63 -5.93 11.39
CA VAL A 21 4.73 -6.97 11.86
C VAL A 21 3.54 -6.32 12.53
N GLU A 22 2.36 -6.70 12.09
CA GLU A 22 1.10 -6.20 12.64
C GLU A 22 0.31 -7.36 13.25
N THR A 23 -0.38 -7.08 14.35
CA THR A 23 -1.17 -8.08 15.09
C THR A 23 -2.59 -7.57 15.35
N ALA A 24 -3.57 -8.44 15.32
CA ALA A 24 -4.93 -8.18 15.77
C ALA A 24 -5.43 -9.34 16.64
N PRO A 25 -6.15 -9.05 17.75
CA PRO A 25 -6.26 -7.76 18.41
C PRO A 25 -4.99 -7.32 19.13
N ALA A 26 -4.91 -6.06 19.55
CA ALA A 26 -3.82 -5.53 20.37
C ALA A 26 -3.90 -6.10 21.80
N MET A 27 -2.75 -6.45 22.38
CA MET A 27 -2.68 -7.07 23.72
C MET A 27 -2.41 -6.09 24.86
N LEU A 28 -1.89 -4.90 24.54
CA LEU A 28 -1.40 -3.95 25.53
C LEU A 28 -2.47 -3.19 26.29
N LEU A 29 -3.72 -3.20 25.80
CA LEU A 29 -4.82 -2.43 26.38
C LEU A 29 -5.53 -3.22 27.48
N LYS A 30 -4.94 -3.29 28.66
CA LYS A 30 -5.58 -3.77 29.88
C LYS A 30 -5.66 -2.61 30.88
N PRO A 31 -6.77 -2.41 31.56
CA PRO A 31 -8.03 -3.18 31.52
C PRO A 31 -8.85 -2.93 30.25
N GLU A 32 -9.77 -3.83 29.94
CA GLU A 32 -10.68 -3.80 28.78
C GLU A 32 -11.46 -2.47 28.67
N THR A 33 -11.71 -1.80 29.78
CA THR A 33 -12.37 -0.49 29.83
C THR A 33 -11.58 0.60 29.08
N ARG A 34 -10.25 0.53 29.03
CA ARG A 34 -9.42 1.51 28.29
C ARG A 34 -9.45 1.23 26.77
N GLN A 35 -9.49 -0.03 26.39
CA GLN A 35 -9.68 -0.42 25.01
C GLN A 35 -11.04 0.05 24.49
N GLN A 36 -12.11 -0.13 25.28
CA GLN A 36 -13.44 0.36 24.91
C GLN A 36 -13.48 1.88 24.77
N ALA A 37 -12.81 2.63 25.67
CA ALA A 37 -12.75 4.08 25.57
C ALA A 37 -12.06 4.54 24.26
N MET A 38 -11.03 3.82 23.80
CA MET A 38 -10.39 4.10 22.53
C MET A 38 -11.33 3.83 21.33
N PHE A 39 -12.11 2.75 21.38
CA PHE A 39 -13.11 2.46 20.34
C PHE A 39 -14.21 3.52 20.32
N ASP A 40 -14.69 3.94 21.49
CA ASP A 40 -15.73 4.97 21.62
C ASP A 40 -15.22 6.31 21.04
N ASP A 41 -13.97 6.65 21.28
CA ASP A 41 -13.35 7.86 20.74
C ASP A 41 -13.19 7.78 19.22
N ALA A 42 -12.77 6.64 18.68
CA ALA A 42 -12.69 6.43 17.23
C ALA A 42 -14.09 6.57 16.57
N VAL A 43 -15.11 5.96 17.15
CA VAL A 43 -16.49 6.07 16.65
C VAL A 43 -16.99 7.51 16.74
N ARG A 44 -16.72 8.20 17.86
CA ARG A 44 -17.10 9.61 18.05
C ARG A 44 -16.45 10.54 17.04
N LEU A 45 -15.15 10.36 16.78
CA LEU A 45 -14.42 11.11 15.76
C LEU A 45 -15.03 10.92 14.37
N CYS A 46 -15.24 9.66 13.96
CA CYS A 46 -15.85 9.36 12.68
C CYS A 46 -17.29 9.88 12.55
N ALA A 47 -18.07 9.83 13.65
CA ALA A 47 -19.43 10.35 13.67
C ALA A 47 -19.47 11.87 13.52
N SER A 48 -18.58 12.59 14.22
CA SER A 48 -18.49 14.06 14.15
C SER A 48 -18.09 14.53 12.74
N ALA A 49 -17.20 13.78 12.08
CA ALA A 49 -16.78 14.02 10.69
C ALA A 49 -17.80 13.55 9.65
N LYS A 50 -18.90 12.90 10.06
CA LYS A 50 -19.85 12.24 9.13
C LYS A 50 -19.15 11.31 8.16
N TYR A 51 -18.16 10.58 8.66
CA TYR A 51 -17.30 9.73 7.85
C TYR A 51 -18.10 8.61 7.18
N LEU A 52 -17.78 8.35 5.91
CA LEU A 52 -18.40 7.29 5.11
C LEU A 52 -17.36 6.26 4.69
N ASN A 53 -17.77 4.99 4.65
CA ASN A 53 -16.96 3.85 4.20
C ASN A 53 -15.88 3.45 5.22
N ALA A 54 -14.85 2.69 4.79
CA ALA A 54 -13.83 2.17 5.67
C ALA A 54 -12.70 3.17 5.91
N GLY A 55 -12.23 3.24 7.15
CA GLY A 55 -11.09 4.06 7.55
C GLY A 55 -10.40 3.48 8.78
N THR A 56 -9.28 4.06 9.15
CA THR A 56 -8.52 3.66 10.34
C THR A 56 -8.17 4.90 11.15
N VAL A 57 -8.51 4.86 12.43
CA VAL A 57 -8.07 5.88 13.41
C VAL A 57 -6.81 5.35 14.09
N GLU A 58 -5.72 6.09 14.02
CA GLU A 58 -4.46 5.71 14.64
C GLU A 58 -4.28 6.45 15.97
N PHE A 59 -3.88 5.68 16.99
CA PHE A 59 -3.60 6.17 18.34
C PHE A 59 -2.20 5.73 18.79
N LEU A 60 -1.55 6.57 19.57
CA LEU A 60 -0.43 6.18 20.40
C LEU A 60 -0.96 5.81 21.78
N VAL A 61 -0.49 4.70 22.36
CA VAL A 61 -0.91 4.24 23.70
C VAL A 61 0.30 4.20 24.60
N ASP A 62 0.20 4.83 25.78
CA ASP A 62 1.27 4.81 26.78
C ASP A 62 1.23 3.55 27.66
N GLN A 63 2.22 3.41 28.54
CA GLN A 63 2.33 2.25 29.44
C GLN A 63 1.17 2.15 30.44
N GLU A 64 0.52 3.28 30.76
CA GLU A 64 -0.67 3.33 31.60
C GLU A 64 -1.95 3.03 30.83
N GLY A 65 -1.85 2.79 29.50
CA GLY A 65 -2.96 2.48 28.61
C GLY A 65 -3.81 3.69 28.24
N ARG A 66 -3.30 4.92 28.42
CA ARG A 66 -3.95 6.13 27.90
C ARG A 66 -3.66 6.23 26.42
N HIS A 67 -4.65 6.58 25.64
CA HIS A 67 -4.51 6.71 24.20
C HIS A 67 -4.50 8.17 23.77
N TYR A 68 -3.71 8.47 22.76
CA TYR A 68 -3.53 9.80 22.18
C TYR A 68 -3.74 9.71 20.68
N PHE A 69 -4.61 10.53 20.15
CA PHE A 69 -4.93 10.58 18.73
C PHE A 69 -3.71 11.00 17.91
N ILE A 70 -3.48 10.31 16.80
CA ILE A 70 -2.44 10.65 15.82
C ILE A 70 -3.08 11.17 14.55
N GLU A 71 -3.81 10.28 13.84
CA GLU A 71 -4.42 10.62 12.54
C GLU A 71 -5.57 9.68 12.19
N VAL A 72 -6.34 10.05 11.18
CA VAL A 72 -7.28 9.17 10.49
C VAL A 72 -6.77 8.88 9.09
N ASN A 73 -6.64 7.61 8.75
CA ASN A 73 -6.38 7.16 7.40
C ASN A 73 -7.71 6.84 6.71
N PRO A 74 -8.24 7.72 5.83
CA PRO A 74 -9.55 7.54 5.22
C PRO A 74 -9.48 6.57 4.02
N ARG A 75 -8.93 5.41 4.25
CA ARG A 75 -8.71 4.36 3.25
C ARG A 75 -8.45 3.03 3.91
N ILE A 76 -8.50 1.97 3.11
CA ILE A 76 -7.96 0.67 3.50
C ILE A 76 -6.43 0.76 3.72
N GLN A 77 -5.89 0.00 4.65
CA GLN A 77 -4.46 -0.05 4.96
C GLN A 77 -3.84 -1.39 4.55
N VAL A 78 -2.50 -1.42 4.42
CA VAL A 78 -1.74 -2.62 4.05
C VAL A 78 -2.03 -3.78 5.02
N GLU A 79 -2.20 -3.47 6.30
CA GLU A 79 -2.44 -4.40 7.40
C GLU A 79 -3.92 -4.77 7.62
N HIS A 80 -4.82 -4.42 6.70
CA HIS A 80 -6.24 -4.80 6.81
C HIS A 80 -6.47 -6.32 6.96
N THR A 81 -5.54 -7.11 6.44
CA THR A 81 -5.64 -8.57 6.41
C THR A 81 -5.78 -9.18 7.80
N VAL A 82 -5.11 -8.62 8.83
CA VAL A 82 -5.26 -9.13 10.21
C VAL A 82 -6.65 -8.87 10.77
N THR A 83 -7.26 -7.72 10.45
CA THR A 83 -8.64 -7.41 10.82
C THR A 83 -9.61 -8.38 10.14
N GLU A 84 -9.46 -8.60 8.84
CA GLU A 84 -10.31 -9.55 8.09
C GLU A 84 -10.20 -10.96 8.64
N GLN A 85 -8.99 -11.40 9.02
CA GLN A 85 -8.78 -12.73 9.57
C GLN A 85 -9.42 -12.95 10.95
N VAL A 86 -9.47 -11.94 11.81
CA VAL A 86 -10.06 -12.09 13.14
C VAL A 86 -11.55 -11.78 13.17
N THR A 87 -12.07 -10.96 12.24
CA THR A 87 -13.49 -10.57 12.22
C THR A 87 -14.31 -11.32 11.18
N GLN A 88 -13.66 -11.96 10.21
CA GLN A 88 -14.27 -12.60 9.03
C GLN A 88 -15.08 -11.61 8.16
N VAL A 89 -14.76 -10.32 8.23
CA VAL A 89 -15.37 -9.27 7.40
C VAL A 89 -14.46 -8.99 6.22
N ASP A 90 -14.94 -9.22 5.00
CA ASP A 90 -14.27 -8.80 3.76
C ASP A 90 -14.43 -7.29 3.60
N LEU A 91 -13.36 -6.55 3.90
CA LEU A 91 -13.36 -5.09 3.90
C LEU A 91 -13.55 -4.51 2.51
N VAL A 92 -12.88 -5.07 1.51
CA VAL A 92 -12.95 -4.57 0.14
C VAL A 92 -14.34 -4.78 -0.44
N GLN A 93 -14.91 -5.97 -0.28
CA GLN A 93 -16.27 -6.23 -0.71
C GLN A 93 -17.28 -5.34 0.02
N THR A 94 -17.07 -5.14 1.33
CA THR A 94 -17.92 -4.25 2.15
C THR A 94 -17.84 -2.80 1.66
N GLN A 95 -16.65 -2.29 1.35
CA GLN A 95 -16.48 -0.95 0.79
C GLN A 95 -17.24 -0.76 -0.52
N ILE A 96 -17.17 -1.73 -1.41
CA ILE A 96 -17.88 -1.70 -2.70
C ILE A 96 -19.40 -1.68 -2.48
N ARG A 97 -19.91 -2.52 -1.57
CA ARG A 97 -21.34 -2.58 -1.28
C ARG A 97 -21.84 -1.30 -0.62
N ILE A 98 -21.09 -0.70 0.29
CA ILE A 98 -21.43 0.60 0.88
C ILE A 98 -21.43 1.69 -0.19
N ALA A 99 -20.45 1.71 -1.08
CA ALA A 99 -20.41 2.64 -2.20
C ALA A 99 -21.58 2.45 -3.17
N ALA A 100 -22.11 1.24 -3.29
CA ALA A 100 -23.33 0.94 -4.04
C ALA A 100 -24.62 1.30 -3.32
N GLY A 101 -24.55 1.88 -2.11
CA GLY A 101 -25.70 2.36 -1.35
C GLY A 101 -26.22 1.41 -0.27
N ALA A 102 -25.56 0.25 -0.05
CA ALA A 102 -25.93 -0.63 1.03
C ALA A 102 -25.63 -0.01 2.39
N THR A 103 -26.52 -0.19 3.35
CA THR A 103 -26.28 0.19 4.74
C THR A 103 -25.51 -0.90 5.49
N LEU A 104 -24.90 -0.56 6.62
CA LEU A 104 -24.26 -1.56 7.47
C LEU A 104 -25.24 -2.64 7.93
N LYS A 105 -26.50 -2.29 8.15
CA LYS A 105 -27.57 -3.23 8.50
C LYS A 105 -27.89 -4.21 7.37
N ASP A 106 -27.92 -3.74 6.13
CA ASP A 106 -28.14 -4.61 4.95
C ASP A 106 -27.02 -5.64 4.81
N LEU A 107 -25.81 -5.30 5.29
CA LEU A 107 -24.65 -6.15 5.30
C LEU A 107 -24.52 -7.02 6.55
N GLY A 108 -25.47 -6.92 7.49
CA GLY A 108 -25.42 -7.62 8.78
C GLY A 108 -24.32 -7.11 9.71
N LEU A 109 -23.71 -5.98 9.39
CA LEU A 109 -22.64 -5.35 10.16
C LEU A 109 -23.22 -4.40 11.20
N VAL A 110 -23.67 -4.98 12.31
CA VAL A 110 -24.02 -4.27 13.55
C VAL A 110 -22.99 -4.66 14.62
N GLN A 111 -22.67 -3.76 15.54
CA GLN A 111 -21.56 -3.95 16.48
C GLN A 111 -21.68 -5.25 17.27
N GLU A 112 -22.87 -5.64 17.64
CA GLU A 112 -23.14 -6.86 18.40
C GLU A 112 -22.84 -8.15 17.62
N ASN A 113 -22.89 -8.09 16.29
CA ASN A 113 -22.61 -9.21 15.41
C ASN A 113 -21.10 -9.37 15.08
N VAL A 114 -20.34 -8.28 15.17
CA VAL A 114 -18.90 -8.34 14.91
C VAL A 114 -18.20 -9.01 16.08
N LYS A 115 -17.59 -10.16 15.83
CA LYS A 115 -16.87 -10.95 16.83
C LYS A 115 -15.40 -11.08 16.42
N VAL A 116 -14.52 -11.07 17.41
CA VAL A 116 -13.10 -11.38 17.21
C VAL A 116 -12.87 -12.85 17.45
N GLY A 117 -12.35 -13.56 16.46
CA GLY A 117 -12.01 -14.99 16.54
C GLY A 117 -10.50 -15.21 16.52
N GLY A 118 -9.92 -15.53 17.66
CA GLY A 118 -8.49 -15.82 17.76
C GLY A 118 -7.59 -14.59 17.61
N VAL A 119 -6.39 -14.83 17.10
CA VAL A 119 -5.36 -13.81 16.85
C VAL A 119 -4.84 -13.95 15.44
N ALA A 120 -4.64 -12.83 14.76
CA ALA A 120 -3.97 -12.80 13.46
C ALA A 120 -2.69 -11.95 13.51
N MET A 121 -1.69 -12.36 12.76
CA MET A 121 -0.42 -11.64 12.61
C MET A 121 -0.05 -11.58 11.13
N GLN A 122 0.38 -10.43 10.67
CA GLN A 122 0.89 -10.21 9.32
C GLN A 122 2.37 -9.87 9.38
N CYS A 123 3.16 -10.46 8.50
CA CYS A 123 4.54 -10.06 8.23
C CYS A 123 4.66 -9.47 6.83
N ARG A 124 5.36 -8.35 6.71
CA ARG A 124 5.78 -7.78 5.42
C ARG A 124 7.12 -8.39 5.03
N VAL A 125 7.09 -9.22 4.01
CA VAL A 125 8.30 -9.83 3.44
C VAL A 125 8.86 -8.89 2.37
N THR A 126 10.09 -8.40 2.60
CA THR A 126 10.75 -7.44 1.71
C THR A 126 12.05 -8.02 1.15
N THR A 127 12.45 -7.56 -0.03
CA THR A 127 13.72 -7.89 -0.66
C THR A 127 14.83 -6.98 -0.11
N GLU A 128 15.14 -7.17 1.16
CA GLU A 128 16.12 -6.37 1.90
C GLU A 128 17.01 -7.25 2.75
N ASP A 129 18.29 -6.86 2.87
CA ASP A 129 19.27 -7.53 3.73
C ASP A 129 19.42 -6.80 5.06
N PRO A 130 18.87 -7.35 6.15
CA PRO A 130 18.99 -6.76 7.48
C PRO A 130 20.40 -6.87 8.06
N SER A 131 21.23 -7.82 7.59
CA SER A 131 22.57 -8.08 8.15
C SER A 131 23.60 -7.02 7.74
N GLN A 132 23.34 -6.25 6.68
CA GLN A 132 24.21 -5.18 6.20
C GLN A 132 23.81 -3.80 6.73
N ALA A 133 22.92 -3.76 7.71
CA ALA A 133 22.47 -2.51 8.33
C ALA A 133 23.60 -1.82 9.08
N ARG A 134 24.29 -0.86 8.45
CA ARG A 134 25.25 0.03 9.14
C ARG A 134 24.56 1.09 10.02
N SER A 135 23.27 1.36 9.77
CA SER A 135 22.43 2.31 10.49
C SER A 135 20.99 1.94 10.29
N GLN A 136 20.39 1.10 11.06
CA GLN A 136 18.95 0.72 10.99
C GLN A 136 18.29 0.61 9.58
N ASP A 137 19.03 0.93 8.51
CA ASP A 137 18.57 0.79 7.12
C ASP A 137 18.93 -0.60 6.59
N PHE A 138 17.91 -1.34 6.19
CA PHE A 138 18.13 -2.56 5.43
C PHE A 138 18.57 -2.16 4.01
N LYS A 139 19.55 -2.86 3.52
CA LYS A 139 19.98 -2.62 2.16
C LYS A 139 19.01 -3.34 1.21
N PRO A 140 18.34 -2.62 0.30
CA PRO A 140 17.57 -3.26 -0.76
C PRO A 140 18.46 -4.21 -1.55
N ASP A 141 17.97 -5.42 -1.77
CA ASP A 141 18.63 -6.41 -2.64
C ASP A 141 17.83 -6.54 -3.94
N THR A 142 18.57 -6.67 -5.03
CA THR A 142 18.04 -6.67 -6.39
C THR A 142 18.56 -7.86 -7.17
N GLY A 143 17.80 -8.32 -8.13
CA GLY A 143 18.20 -9.46 -8.95
C GLY A 143 17.01 -10.26 -9.47
N LEU A 144 17.32 -11.32 -10.17
CA LEU A 144 16.34 -12.25 -10.71
C LEU A 144 15.87 -13.24 -9.63
N ILE A 145 14.58 -13.41 -9.44
CA ILE A 145 14.03 -14.46 -8.61
C ILE A 145 14.14 -15.80 -9.35
N GLU A 146 15.10 -16.62 -8.96
CA GLU A 146 15.37 -17.94 -9.56
C GLU A 146 14.34 -18.99 -9.10
N VAL A 147 13.95 -18.93 -7.83
CA VAL A 147 12.97 -19.84 -7.21
C VAL A 147 11.99 -19.04 -6.39
N PHE A 148 10.72 -19.28 -6.58
CA PHE A 148 9.65 -18.72 -5.79
C PHE A 148 8.67 -19.82 -5.34
N ARG A 149 8.54 -20.00 -4.03
CA ARG A 149 7.54 -20.87 -3.41
C ARG A 149 6.90 -20.13 -2.25
N SER A 150 5.64 -19.78 -2.39
CA SER A 150 4.83 -19.27 -1.29
C SER A 150 4.47 -20.40 -0.31
N PRO A 151 4.35 -20.09 0.98
CA PRO A 151 3.84 -21.05 1.96
C PRO A 151 2.32 -21.19 1.84
N GLY A 152 1.76 -22.17 2.54
CA GLY A 152 0.32 -22.37 2.55
C GLY A 152 -0.15 -23.15 3.78
N GLY A 153 -1.40 -23.61 3.73
CA GLY A 153 -2.03 -24.42 4.75
C GLY A 153 -3.04 -23.68 5.60
N MET A 154 -3.68 -24.40 6.53
CA MET A 154 -4.77 -23.89 7.34
C MET A 154 -4.38 -22.66 8.16
N GLY A 155 -5.13 -21.56 7.98
CA GLY A 155 -4.91 -20.31 8.70
C GLY A 155 -3.69 -19.53 8.22
N ILE A 156 -3.24 -19.76 6.99
CA ILE A 156 -2.24 -18.94 6.28
C ILE A 156 -2.93 -18.30 5.10
N ARG A 157 -2.82 -16.97 5.02
CA ARG A 157 -3.22 -16.15 3.90
C ARG A 157 -2.00 -15.48 3.30
N ILE A 158 -1.92 -15.50 1.99
CA ILE A 158 -0.87 -14.84 1.20
C ILE A 158 -1.51 -13.74 0.38
N ASP A 159 -0.93 -12.55 0.47
CA ASP A 159 -1.24 -11.44 -0.42
C ASP A 159 0.07 -11.13 -1.17
N ASP A 160 0.15 -11.67 -2.39
CA ASP A 160 1.32 -11.57 -3.23
C ASP A 160 1.47 -10.16 -3.81
N GLY A 161 2.73 -9.71 -3.91
CA GLY A 161 3.15 -8.57 -4.69
C GLY A 161 3.78 -9.03 -6.02
N PRO A 162 4.85 -8.37 -6.47
CA PRO A 162 5.51 -8.70 -7.75
C PRO A 162 6.37 -9.98 -7.70
N GLY A 163 6.19 -10.83 -6.68
CA GLY A 163 6.99 -12.02 -6.45
C GLY A 163 6.52 -13.23 -7.26
N PHE A 164 7.24 -13.59 -8.30
CA PHE A 164 7.10 -14.85 -9.04
C PHE A 164 8.45 -15.33 -9.57
N GLN A 165 8.53 -16.59 -9.93
CA GLN A 165 9.75 -17.13 -10.53
C GLN A 165 10.04 -16.46 -11.88
N GLY A 166 11.24 -15.90 -12.04
CA GLY A 166 11.63 -15.13 -13.20
C GLY A 166 11.41 -13.62 -13.07
N ALA A 167 10.79 -13.14 -11.96
CA ALA A 167 10.65 -11.71 -11.72
C ALA A 167 12.02 -11.05 -11.47
N ASN A 168 12.22 -9.89 -12.08
CA ASN A 168 13.42 -9.09 -11.84
C ASN A 168 13.13 -8.01 -10.80
N ILE A 169 13.75 -8.13 -9.64
CA ILE A 169 13.64 -7.15 -8.56
C ILE A 169 14.58 -5.98 -8.83
N SER A 170 14.00 -4.82 -9.01
CA SER A 170 14.69 -3.58 -9.36
C SER A 170 14.85 -2.66 -8.13
N PRO A 171 15.94 -1.88 -8.03
CA PRO A 171 16.12 -0.91 -6.95
C PRO A 171 15.19 0.31 -7.08
N HIS A 172 14.45 0.40 -8.17
CA HIS A 172 13.57 1.55 -8.45
C HIS A 172 12.16 1.39 -7.88
N TYR A 173 11.83 0.21 -7.35
CA TYR A 173 10.51 -0.13 -6.84
C TYR A 173 10.56 -0.41 -5.34
N ASP A 174 9.38 -0.43 -4.71
CA ASP A 174 9.24 -0.84 -3.32
C ASP A 174 9.74 -2.27 -3.13
N SER A 175 10.40 -2.51 -2.00
CA SER A 175 10.98 -3.81 -1.68
C SER A 175 9.96 -4.85 -1.21
N LEU A 176 8.68 -4.47 -1.03
CA LEU A 176 7.63 -5.39 -0.57
C LEU A 176 7.36 -6.49 -1.60
N LEU A 177 7.75 -7.71 -1.25
CA LEU A 177 7.56 -8.88 -2.10
C LEU A 177 6.18 -9.52 -1.90
N MET A 178 5.77 -9.70 -0.65
CA MET A 178 4.47 -10.26 -0.26
C MET A 178 4.14 -9.96 1.19
N LYS A 179 2.87 -10.14 1.55
CA LYS A 179 2.40 -10.21 2.94
C LYS A 179 2.01 -11.64 3.27
N ILE A 180 2.43 -12.12 4.42
CA ILE A 180 2.02 -13.42 4.96
C ILE A 180 1.25 -13.15 6.23
N THR A 181 -0.02 -13.56 6.27
CA THR A 181 -0.89 -13.41 7.42
C THR A 181 -1.24 -14.78 7.98
N ALA A 182 -1.01 -15.00 9.27
CA ALA A 182 -1.43 -16.18 9.97
C ALA A 182 -2.62 -15.88 10.90
N ASN A 183 -3.49 -16.87 11.10
CA ASN A 183 -4.56 -16.83 12.09
C ASN A 183 -4.54 -18.12 12.93
N ALA A 184 -4.70 -17.96 14.25
CA ALA A 184 -4.74 -19.07 15.19
C ALA A 184 -5.55 -18.69 16.46
N PRO A 185 -5.99 -19.67 17.28
CA PRO A 185 -6.73 -19.38 18.50
C PRO A 185 -5.95 -18.56 19.54
N THR A 186 -4.63 -18.76 19.63
CA THR A 186 -3.78 -18.05 20.58
C THR A 186 -2.65 -17.29 19.88
N ARG A 187 -2.12 -16.27 20.56
CA ARG A 187 -0.98 -15.48 20.07
C ARG A 187 0.25 -16.36 19.81
N ARG A 188 0.56 -17.26 20.73
CA ARG A 188 1.69 -18.21 20.62
C ARG A 188 1.55 -19.13 19.42
N ASP A 189 0.36 -19.70 19.22
CA ASP A 189 0.09 -20.57 18.07
C ASP A 189 0.15 -19.79 16.75
N CYS A 190 -0.33 -18.54 16.75
CA CYS A 190 -0.27 -17.65 15.58
C CYS A 190 1.18 -17.34 15.21
N ALA A 191 2.03 -16.95 16.17
CA ALA A 191 3.46 -16.71 15.97
C ALA A 191 4.19 -17.98 15.49
N SER A 192 3.88 -19.14 16.08
CA SER A 192 4.43 -20.43 15.65
C SER A 192 4.04 -20.77 14.22
N LYS A 193 2.76 -20.60 13.87
CA LYS A 193 2.22 -20.84 12.51
C LYS A 193 2.87 -19.91 11.48
N LEU A 194 3.02 -18.63 11.81
CA LEU A 194 3.67 -17.67 10.94
C LEU A 194 5.17 -17.96 10.77
N THR A 195 5.84 -18.37 11.85
CA THR A 195 7.22 -18.87 11.82
C THR A 195 7.38 -20.05 10.85
N ARG A 196 6.49 -21.06 10.95
CA ARG A 196 6.48 -22.20 10.03
C ARG A 196 6.28 -21.73 8.58
N ALA A 197 5.31 -20.86 8.35
CA ALA A 197 5.04 -20.34 6.99
C ALA A 197 6.28 -19.63 6.41
N LEU A 198 6.94 -18.78 7.20
CA LEU A 198 8.19 -18.15 6.77
C LEU A 198 9.30 -19.18 6.52
N ASP A 199 9.43 -20.23 7.35
CA ASP A 199 10.44 -21.28 7.15
C ASP A 199 10.18 -22.10 5.89
N GLU A 200 8.93 -22.42 5.56
CA GLU A 200 8.52 -23.12 4.33
C GLU A 200 8.69 -22.27 3.07
N MET A 201 8.56 -20.94 3.20
CA MET A 201 8.74 -20.04 2.09
C MET A 201 10.15 -20.16 1.50
N ARG A 202 10.23 -20.29 0.18
CA ARG A 202 11.51 -20.41 -0.52
C ARG A 202 11.59 -19.44 -1.68
N VAL A 203 12.41 -18.42 -1.48
CA VAL A 203 12.79 -17.46 -2.51
C VAL A 203 14.30 -17.52 -2.68
N ARG A 204 14.77 -17.55 -3.92
CA ARG A 204 16.20 -17.54 -4.26
C ARG A 204 16.46 -16.54 -5.38
N GLY A 205 17.69 -16.05 -5.41
CA GLY A 205 18.14 -15.01 -6.34
C GLY A 205 18.22 -13.64 -5.69
N VAL A 206 17.42 -13.40 -4.64
CA VAL A 206 17.44 -12.17 -3.84
C VAL A 206 17.44 -12.49 -2.35
N THR A 207 18.01 -11.58 -1.56
CA THR A 207 17.99 -11.66 -0.10
C THR A 207 16.67 -11.09 0.42
N LEU A 208 16.14 -11.69 1.47
CA LEU A 208 14.91 -11.25 2.12
C LEU A 208 15.16 -10.86 3.57
N ASN A 209 14.28 -10.04 4.12
CA ASN A 209 14.22 -9.74 5.55
C ASN A 209 13.73 -10.93 6.42
N LYS A 210 13.51 -12.10 5.82
CA LYS A 210 13.03 -13.32 6.49
C LYS A 210 13.77 -13.67 7.78
N PRO A 211 15.12 -13.65 7.87
CA PRO A 211 15.83 -13.93 9.11
C PRO A 211 15.44 -13.00 10.25
N PHE A 212 15.28 -11.72 9.96
CA PHE A 212 14.84 -10.72 10.92
C PHE A 212 13.41 -10.99 11.40
N LEU A 213 12.49 -11.27 10.49
CA LEU A 213 11.10 -11.62 10.84
C LEU A 213 11.04 -12.85 11.75
N LEU A 214 11.84 -13.88 11.47
CA LEU A 214 11.92 -15.08 12.30
C LEU A 214 12.47 -14.78 13.70
N ASN A 215 13.45 -13.89 13.82
CA ASN A 215 13.99 -13.45 15.11
C ASN A 215 12.93 -12.69 15.91
N VAL A 216 12.16 -11.80 15.28
CA VAL A 216 11.05 -11.09 15.91
C VAL A 216 10.00 -12.06 16.43
N LEU A 217 9.50 -12.97 15.59
CA LEU A 217 8.45 -13.91 15.95
C LEU A 217 8.82 -14.89 17.07
N LYS A 218 10.11 -15.14 17.25
CA LYS A 218 10.64 -16.04 18.31
C LYS A 218 11.02 -15.30 19.58
N HIS A 219 11.03 -13.96 19.57
CA HIS A 219 11.38 -13.17 20.73
C HIS A 219 10.32 -13.30 21.83
N PRO A 220 10.72 -13.56 23.10
CA PRO A 220 9.77 -13.71 24.19
C PRO A 220 8.79 -12.56 24.32
N ASP A 221 9.27 -11.31 24.33
CA ASP A 221 8.43 -10.12 24.47
C ASP A 221 7.41 -9.99 23.34
N PHE A 222 7.78 -10.40 22.11
CA PHE A 222 6.84 -10.42 21.00
C PHE A 222 5.76 -11.49 21.20
N VAL A 223 6.15 -12.71 21.61
CA VAL A 223 5.21 -13.80 21.86
C VAL A 223 4.27 -13.47 23.03
N ASP A 224 4.79 -12.80 24.06
CA ASP A 224 4.01 -12.41 25.24
C ASP A 224 3.22 -11.11 25.03
N GLY A 225 3.45 -10.39 23.92
CA GLY A 225 2.69 -9.19 23.53
C GLY A 225 3.06 -7.93 24.31
N THR A 226 4.29 -7.84 24.80
CA THR A 226 4.80 -6.70 25.60
C THR A 226 5.65 -5.72 24.81
N VAL A 227 5.72 -5.87 23.49
CA VAL A 227 6.53 -5.04 22.60
C VAL A 227 5.95 -3.62 22.49
N ASN A 228 6.84 -2.66 22.30
CA ASN A 228 6.53 -1.26 22.08
C ASN A 228 7.20 -0.73 20.79
N THR A 229 7.06 0.55 20.47
CA THR A 229 7.62 1.14 19.24
C THR A 229 9.15 1.21 19.23
N SER A 230 9.82 1.09 20.38
CA SER A 230 11.29 1.05 20.53
C SER A 230 11.86 -0.37 20.41
N PHE A 231 11.01 -1.41 20.37
CA PHE A 231 11.39 -2.82 20.46
C PHE A 231 12.55 -3.23 19.55
N ILE A 232 12.51 -2.84 18.27
CA ILE A 232 13.60 -3.17 17.33
C ILE A 232 14.88 -2.43 17.68
N GLY A 233 14.78 -1.16 18.09
CA GLY A 233 15.94 -0.34 18.47
C GLY A 233 16.64 -0.86 19.72
N GLU A 234 15.88 -1.34 20.68
CA GLU A 234 16.37 -1.88 21.96
C GLU A 234 16.95 -3.31 21.80
N ASN A 235 16.60 -4.01 20.69
CA ASN A 235 17.00 -5.38 20.45
C ASN A 235 17.82 -5.54 19.14
N PRO A 236 19.03 -4.97 19.04
CA PRO A 236 19.82 -5.01 17.81
C PRO A 236 20.20 -6.44 17.37
N HIS A 237 20.17 -7.42 18.28
CA HIS A 237 20.40 -8.82 17.94
C HIS A 237 19.32 -9.41 17.01
N LEU A 238 18.14 -8.79 16.91
CA LEU A 238 17.11 -9.20 15.95
C LEU A 238 17.59 -9.10 14.51
N LEU A 239 18.55 -8.19 14.24
CA LEU A 239 19.15 -8.00 12.92
C LEU A 239 20.25 -9.03 12.60
N ALA A 240 20.64 -9.85 13.56
CA ALA A 240 21.70 -10.84 13.37
C ALA A 240 21.29 -11.87 12.28
N PRO A 241 22.19 -12.20 11.35
CA PRO A 241 21.91 -13.20 10.34
C PRO A 241 21.72 -14.58 11.01
N MET A 242 20.63 -15.26 10.64
CA MET A 242 20.47 -16.65 11.05
C MET A 242 21.60 -17.51 10.44
N ARG A 243 22.18 -18.40 11.24
CA ARG A 243 23.11 -19.40 10.70
C ARG A 243 22.33 -20.32 9.75
N VAL A 244 22.51 -20.08 8.45
CA VAL A 244 21.83 -20.88 7.42
C VAL A 244 22.50 -22.25 7.36
N SER A 245 21.77 -23.30 7.64
CA SER A 245 22.22 -24.71 7.56
C SER A 245 22.54 -25.18 6.12
N ASN A 246 22.41 -24.34 5.12
CA ASN A 246 22.57 -24.65 3.69
C ASN A 246 23.93 -24.24 3.09
N ARG A 247 24.95 -24.05 3.92
CA ARG A 247 26.29 -23.67 3.45
C ARG A 247 26.86 -24.69 2.45
N GLY A 248 26.63 -25.97 2.69
CA GLY A 248 27.04 -27.06 1.79
C GLY A 248 26.38 -27.00 0.43
N GLN A 249 25.06 -26.72 0.36
CA GLN A 249 24.37 -26.58 -0.92
C GLN A 249 24.83 -25.35 -1.71
N LYS A 250 25.09 -24.22 -1.04
CA LYS A 250 25.65 -23.03 -1.70
C LYS A 250 27.03 -23.31 -2.28
N MET A 251 27.87 -24.02 -1.53
CA MET A 251 29.21 -24.42 -1.99
C MET A 251 29.13 -25.42 -3.13
N LEU A 252 28.26 -26.42 -3.05
CA LEU A 252 28.05 -27.40 -4.13
C LEU A 252 27.50 -26.71 -5.40
N LYS A 253 26.55 -25.79 -5.27
CA LYS A 253 26.05 -25.01 -6.43
C LYS A 253 27.16 -24.18 -7.05
N TYR A 254 27.96 -23.48 -6.25
CA TYR A 254 29.09 -22.71 -6.73
C TYR A 254 30.15 -23.57 -7.44
N ILE A 255 30.52 -24.70 -6.82
CA ILE A 255 31.47 -25.64 -7.42
C ILE A 255 30.92 -26.20 -8.74
N ALA A 256 29.66 -26.63 -8.74
CA ALA A 256 29.01 -27.13 -9.96
C ALA A 256 28.95 -26.07 -11.06
N ASP A 257 28.64 -24.84 -10.72
CA ASP A 257 28.57 -23.71 -11.63
C ASP A 257 29.96 -23.41 -12.23
N VAL A 258 31.00 -23.36 -11.40
CA VAL A 258 32.37 -23.19 -11.84
C VAL A 258 32.86 -24.34 -12.72
N ILE A 259 32.46 -25.58 -12.43
CA ILE A 259 32.84 -26.77 -13.25
C ILE A 259 32.14 -26.74 -14.60
N VAL A 260 30.87 -26.36 -14.65
CA VAL A 260 30.05 -26.41 -15.88
C VAL A 260 30.24 -25.16 -16.74
N ASN A 261 30.25 -23.99 -16.11
CA ASN A 261 30.26 -22.70 -16.82
C ASN A 261 31.62 -21.99 -16.81
N GLY A 262 32.62 -22.57 -16.14
CA GLY A 262 33.89 -21.93 -15.89
C GLY A 262 33.82 -20.95 -14.70
N PRO A 263 34.97 -20.40 -14.29
CA PRO A 263 35.02 -19.39 -13.23
C PRO A 263 34.26 -18.15 -13.68
N ASP A 264 33.46 -17.61 -12.74
CA ASP A 264 32.62 -16.44 -12.99
C ASP A 264 33.43 -15.30 -13.60
N PRO A 265 33.12 -14.87 -14.84
CA PRO A 265 33.83 -13.79 -15.49
C PRO A 265 33.72 -12.47 -14.74
N SER A 266 32.82 -12.32 -13.74
CA SER A 266 32.68 -11.11 -12.90
C SER A 266 33.91 -10.86 -12.02
N LEU A 267 34.79 -11.83 -11.86
CA LEU A 267 36.14 -11.60 -11.37
C LEU A 267 37.06 -10.96 -12.43
N GLY A 268 36.53 -10.59 -13.58
CA GLY A 268 37.16 -9.97 -14.72
C GLY A 268 36.21 -9.69 -15.89
N ALA A 269 34.93 -9.60 -15.67
CA ALA A 269 33.95 -9.64 -16.73
C ALA A 269 33.67 -8.32 -17.42
N VAL A 270 33.56 -8.43 -18.71
CA VAL A 270 32.91 -7.49 -19.60
C VAL A 270 31.40 -7.55 -19.36
N GLY A 271 30.84 -6.46 -18.82
CA GLY A 271 29.37 -6.34 -18.71
C GLY A 271 28.78 -6.36 -20.12
N GLY A 272 27.93 -7.35 -20.39
CA GLY A 272 26.98 -7.24 -21.50
C GLY A 272 26.00 -6.11 -21.19
N GLU A 273 25.69 -5.28 -22.18
CA GLU A 273 24.58 -4.34 -22.01
C GLU A 273 23.33 -5.11 -21.62
N PRO A 274 22.58 -4.62 -20.60
CA PRO A 274 21.32 -5.24 -20.24
C PRO A 274 20.42 -5.26 -21.46
N ALA A 275 19.83 -6.41 -21.76
CA ALA A 275 18.88 -6.54 -22.85
C ALA A 275 17.77 -5.49 -22.63
N ILE A 276 17.63 -4.56 -23.57
CA ILE A 276 16.51 -3.65 -23.61
C ILE A 276 15.29 -4.50 -23.92
N VAL A 277 14.54 -4.84 -22.89
CA VAL A 277 13.24 -5.47 -23.07
C VAL A 277 12.27 -4.35 -23.45
N ASP A 278 11.85 -4.31 -24.71
CA ASP A 278 10.72 -3.47 -25.08
C ASP A 278 9.49 -3.92 -24.29
N PRO A 279 8.86 -3.00 -23.53
CA PRO A 279 7.66 -3.35 -22.79
C PRO A 279 6.59 -3.78 -23.79
N THR A 280 6.09 -5.01 -23.65
CA THR A 280 4.93 -5.47 -24.40
C THR A 280 3.73 -4.62 -23.96
N LEU A 281 3.25 -3.76 -24.83
CA LEU A 281 2.00 -3.04 -24.59
C LEU A 281 0.85 -4.06 -24.54
N PRO A 282 -0.08 -3.92 -23.59
CA PRO A 282 -1.29 -4.72 -23.63
C PRO A 282 -1.97 -4.52 -24.98
N ALA A 283 -2.16 -5.61 -25.75
CA ALA A 283 -2.91 -5.58 -26.98
C ALA A 283 -4.37 -5.30 -26.62
N LEU A 284 -4.79 -4.07 -26.78
CA LEU A 284 -6.22 -3.78 -26.88
C LEU A 284 -6.65 -4.24 -28.26
N ASP A 285 -7.67 -5.09 -28.30
CA ASP A 285 -8.38 -5.33 -29.56
C ASP A 285 -9.18 -4.05 -29.90
N PRO A 286 -8.74 -3.27 -30.91
CA PRO A 286 -9.41 -2.01 -31.24
C PRO A 286 -10.85 -2.20 -31.74
N MET A 287 -11.24 -3.44 -32.03
CA MET A 287 -12.51 -3.73 -32.69
C MET A 287 -13.63 -4.14 -31.74
N THR A 288 -13.31 -4.73 -30.58
CA THR A 288 -14.33 -5.30 -29.70
C THR A 288 -14.64 -4.45 -28.47
N ASP A 289 -13.73 -3.61 -28.01
CA ASP A 289 -13.81 -2.97 -26.70
C ASP A 289 -13.90 -1.45 -26.71
N MET A 290 -14.08 -0.83 -27.88
CA MET A 290 -14.35 0.61 -27.95
C MET A 290 -15.82 0.88 -27.62
N PRO A 291 -16.17 1.37 -26.43
CA PRO A 291 -17.50 1.92 -26.24
C PRO A 291 -17.67 3.06 -27.25
N LYS A 292 -18.65 2.91 -28.17
CA LYS A 292 -19.02 3.99 -29.09
C LYS A 292 -19.24 5.24 -28.25
N LYS A 293 -18.76 6.41 -28.71
CA LYS A 293 -19.00 7.73 -28.08
C LYS A 293 -20.51 8.09 -28.15
N THR A 294 -21.36 7.23 -27.59
CA THR A 294 -22.82 7.42 -27.65
C THR A 294 -23.35 8.26 -26.49
N GLU A 295 -22.58 8.38 -25.42
CA GLU A 295 -22.97 9.14 -24.23
C GLU A 295 -21.83 10.08 -23.82
N PRO A 296 -22.12 11.30 -23.35
CA PRO A 296 -21.11 12.21 -22.83
C PRO A 296 -20.44 11.59 -21.59
N SER A 297 -19.14 11.76 -21.49
CA SER A 297 -18.40 11.41 -20.26
C SER A 297 -18.69 12.47 -19.18
N LEU A 298 -18.33 12.17 -17.93
CA LEU A 298 -18.40 13.15 -16.85
C LEU A 298 -17.55 14.38 -17.15
N ARG A 299 -16.42 14.20 -17.87
CA ARG A 299 -15.59 15.32 -18.27
C ARG A 299 -16.23 16.16 -19.38
N ASP A 300 -16.92 15.54 -20.32
CA ASP A 300 -17.66 16.29 -21.35
C ASP A 300 -18.70 17.22 -20.71
N ILE A 301 -19.38 16.75 -19.64
CA ILE A 301 -20.31 17.57 -18.86
C ILE A 301 -19.57 18.72 -18.17
N TYR A 302 -18.42 18.42 -17.53
CA TYR A 302 -17.62 19.47 -16.87
C TYR A 302 -17.15 20.55 -17.81
N VAL A 303 -16.61 20.17 -18.97
CA VAL A 303 -16.07 21.12 -19.96
C VAL A 303 -17.16 21.96 -20.59
N LYS A 304 -18.33 21.35 -20.87
CA LYS A 304 -19.43 22.01 -21.55
C LYS A 304 -20.28 22.86 -20.60
N ASP A 305 -20.64 22.32 -19.46
CA ASP A 305 -21.69 22.84 -18.59
C ASP A 305 -21.16 23.31 -17.22
N GLY A 306 -19.86 23.16 -16.98
CA GLY A 306 -19.15 23.67 -15.79
C GLY A 306 -19.20 22.74 -14.56
N PRO A 307 -18.56 23.17 -13.45
CA PRO A 307 -18.36 22.33 -12.26
C PRO A 307 -19.65 22.01 -11.51
N GLU A 308 -20.65 22.88 -11.53
CA GLU A 308 -21.94 22.63 -10.86
C GLU A 308 -22.72 21.52 -11.57
N ALA A 309 -22.74 21.53 -12.91
CA ALA A 309 -23.38 20.50 -13.70
C ALA A 309 -22.68 19.14 -13.51
N PHE A 310 -21.34 19.14 -13.47
CA PHE A 310 -20.54 17.96 -13.13
C PHE A 310 -20.90 17.42 -11.74
N ALA A 311 -20.90 18.26 -10.72
CA ALA A 311 -21.25 17.85 -9.36
C ALA A 311 -22.68 17.29 -9.26
N LYS A 312 -23.62 17.88 -10.01
CA LYS A 312 -24.99 17.38 -10.09
C LYS A 312 -25.04 16.00 -10.77
N ALA A 313 -24.35 15.83 -11.88
CA ALA A 313 -24.28 14.55 -12.60
C ALA A 313 -23.71 13.45 -11.71
N VAL A 314 -22.64 13.74 -10.97
CA VAL A 314 -22.03 12.80 -10.01
C VAL A 314 -23.02 12.41 -8.90
N ARG A 315 -23.73 13.37 -8.30
CA ARG A 315 -24.70 13.12 -7.24
C ARG A 315 -25.94 12.36 -7.70
N SER A 316 -26.34 12.52 -8.96
CA SER A 316 -27.50 11.86 -9.55
C SER A 316 -27.17 10.50 -10.17
N ASN A 317 -25.90 10.08 -10.13
CA ASN A 317 -25.49 8.79 -10.68
C ASN A 317 -26.05 7.65 -9.83
N GLU A 318 -26.72 6.72 -10.49
CA GLU A 318 -27.16 5.49 -9.86
C GLU A 318 -26.06 4.43 -9.96
N GLY A 319 -25.65 3.87 -8.82
CA GLY A 319 -24.59 2.89 -8.74
C GLY A 319 -23.23 3.45 -8.30
N VAL A 320 -22.18 2.65 -8.46
CA VAL A 320 -20.83 2.97 -8.00
C VAL A 320 -20.04 3.69 -9.08
N LEU A 321 -19.49 4.84 -8.73
CA LEU A 321 -18.48 5.53 -9.52
C LEU A 321 -17.09 5.18 -9.01
N ILE A 322 -16.17 4.88 -9.91
CA ILE A 322 -14.81 4.42 -9.60
C ILE A 322 -13.81 5.52 -9.89
N THR A 323 -12.92 5.78 -8.92
CA THR A 323 -11.67 6.53 -9.15
C THR A 323 -10.54 5.53 -9.34
N ASP A 324 -9.85 5.60 -10.45
CA ASP A 324 -8.60 4.86 -10.64
C ASP A 324 -7.43 5.67 -10.08
N THR A 325 -6.61 5.05 -9.25
CA THR A 325 -5.44 5.69 -8.62
C THR A 325 -4.11 5.10 -9.09
N THR A 326 -4.13 4.29 -10.12
CA THR A 326 -2.94 3.60 -10.64
C THR A 326 -1.84 4.60 -11.03
N TRP A 327 -2.22 5.73 -11.60
CA TRP A 327 -1.28 6.74 -12.07
C TRP A 327 -0.77 7.70 -10.99
N ARG A 328 -1.25 7.60 -9.76
CA ARG A 328 -0.76 8.37 -8.61
C ARG A 328 -0.44 7.48 -7.41
N ASP A 329 -1.45 7.03 -6.67
CA ASP A 329 -1.21 6.39 -5.37
C ASP A 329 -0.61 4.99 -5.49
N ALA A 330 -1.09 4.20 -6.43
CA ALA A 330 -0.58 2.84 -6.60
C ALA A 330 0.91 2.84 -6.94
N HIS A 331 1.35 3.64 -7.92
CA HIS A 331 2.78 3.70 -8.22
C HIS A 331 3.59 4.50 -7.19
N GLN A 332 2.96 5.45 -6.48
CA GLN A 332 3.61 6.11 -5.35
C GLN A 332 3.93 5.10 -4.24
N SER A 333 2.97 4.24 -3.91
CA SER A 333 3.07 3.30 -2.80
C SER A 333 3.86 2.04 -3.14
N LEU A 334 3.76 1.55 -4.38
CA LEU A 334 4.32 0.25 -4.78
C LEU A 334 5.59 0.36 -5.63
N LEU A 335 5.74 1.43 -6.40
CA LEU A 335 6.81 1.61 -7.37
C LEU A 335 7.72 2.80 -7.03
N ALA A 336 7.77 3.20 -5.76
CA ALA A 336 8.54 4.35 -5.25
C ALA A 336 8.35 5.62 -6.10
N THR A 337 7.18 5.79 -6.70
CA THR A 337 6.82 6.91 -7.60
C THR A 337 7.70 6.98 -8.87
N ARG A 338 8.28 5.87 -9.32
CA ARG A 338 9.28 5.86 -10.42
C ARG A 338 8.70 5.65 -11.81
N VAL A 339 7.37 5.66 -11.99
CA VAL A 339 6.76 5.57 -13.32
C VAL A 339 7.02 6.87 -14.10
N ARG A 340 7.63 6.75 -15.27
CA ARG A 340 7.99 7.87 -16.14
C ARG A 340 6.79 8.34 -16.96
N THR A 341 6.85 9.55 -17.49
CA THR A 341 5.80 10.08 -18.38
C THR A 341 5.60 9.20 -19.61
N ILE A 342 6.68 8.68 -20.19
CA ILE A 342 6.60 7.80 -21.37
C ILE A 342 5.85 6.50 -21.05
N ASP A 343 6.02 5.95 -19.85
CA ASP A 343 5.33 4.73 -19.43
C ASP A 343 3.81 4.97 -19.31
N LEU A 344 3.40 6.14 -18.80
CA LEU A 344 2.00 6.55 -18.76
C LEU A 344 1.41 6.77 -20.16
N LEU A 345 2.16 7.43 -21.04
CA LEU A 345 1.72 7.70 -22.40
C LEU A 345 1.53 6.41 -23.21
N ASN A 346 2.34 5.40 -22.96
CA ASN A 346 2.21 4.11 -23.64
C ASN A 346 0.87 3.40 -23.32
N VAL A 347 0.35 3.57 -22.10
CA VAL A 347 -0.93 2.97 -21.70
C VAL A 347 -2.12 3.92 -21.78
N ALA A 348 -1.88 5.20 -22.06
CA ALA A 348 -2.90 6.24 -22.05
C ALA A 348 -4.06 5.99 -23.03
N PRO A 349 -3.83 5.55 -24.29
CA PRO A 349 -4.93 5.26 -25.20
C PRO A 349 -5.85 4.15 -24.67
N ALA A 350 -5.28 3.09 -24.12
CA ALA A 350 -6.01 2.00 -23.51
C ALA A 350 -6.81 2.48 -22.29
N THR A 351 -6.18 3.25 -21.43
CA THR A 351 -6.81 3.83 -20.23
C THR A 351 -7.98 4.74 -20.60
N SER A 352 -7.81 5.61 -21.61
CA SER A 352 -8.86 6.50 -22.09
C SER A 352 -10.13 5.78 -22.51
N VAL A 353 -9.97 4.60 -23.10
CA VAL A 353 -11.10 3.75 -23.53
C VAL A 353 -11.69 2.99 -22.34
N ALA A 354 -10.83 2.26 -21.61
CA ALA A 354 -11.28 1.35 -20.56
C ALA A 354 -11.94 2.08 -19.38
N LEU A 355 -11.44 3.26 -19.03
CA LEU A 355 -11.90 4.03 -17.87
C LEU A 355 -12.79 5.25 -18.24
N ARG A 356 -13.30 5.31 -19.47
CA ARG A 356 -14.11 6.46 -19.93
C ARG A 356 -15.31 6.77 -19.04
N LYS A 357 -15.89 5.75 -18.38
CA LYS A 357 -17.02 5.91 -17.46
C LYS A 357 -16.61 6.07 -15.99
N ALA A 358 -15.32 6.14 -15.69
CA ALA A 358 -14.83 6.38 -14.34
C ALA A 358 -15.20 7.79 -13.86
N TYR A 359 -15.36 7.94 -12.55
CA TYR A 359 -15.50 9.24 -11.91
C TYR A 359 -14.27 10.10 -12.18
N SER A 360 -13.08 9.54 -11.97
CA SER A 360 -11.82 10.24 -12.18
C SER A 360 -10.64 9.27 -12.34
N LEU A 361 -9.59 9.77 -12.95
CA LEU A 361 -8.26 9.18 -12.96
C LEU A 361 -7.35 10.04 -12.09
N GLU A 362 -6.94 9.52 -10.94
CA GLU A 362 -5.99 10.23 -10.07
C GLU A 362 -4.57 10.01 -10.60
N CYS A 363 -3.98 11.08 -11.15
CA CYS A 363 -2.74 10.99 -11.92
C CYS A 363 -1.67 11.99 -11.48
N TRP A 364 -1.94 12.87 -10.51
CA TRP A 364 -1.04 13.97 -10.15
C TRP A 364 -1.14 14.38 -8.68
N GLY A 365 -0.21 15.23 -8.23
CA GLY A 365 -0.13 15.66 -6.84
C GLY A 365 0.66 14.71 -5.95
N GLY A 366 0.72 14.99 -4.66
CA GLY A 366 1.51 14.21 -3.72
C GLY A 366 2.98 14.07 -4.14
N ALA A 367 3.55 12.89 -3.93
CA ALA A 367 4.93 12.61 -4.30
C ALA A 367 5.17 12.52 -5.82
N THR A 368 4.14 12.32 -6.63
CA THR A 368 4.31 12.27 -8.09
C THR A 368 4.81 13.60 -8.66
N PHE A 369 4.47 14.72 -8.03
CA PHE A 369 4.98 16.03 -8.40
C PHE A 369 6.48 16.17 -8.08
N ASP A 370 6.86 15.94 -6.83
CA ASP A 370 8.23 16.09 -6.34
C ASP A 370 9.20 15.10 -7.01
N VAL A 371 8.80 13.83 -7.08
CA VAL A 371 9.65 12.76 -7.64
C VAL A 371 9.90 12.94 -9.12
N SER A 372 8.93 13.48 -9.88
CA SER A 372 9.15 13.82 -11.30
C SER A 372 10.35 14.73 -11.47
N MET A 373 10.45 15.79 -10.66
CA MET A 373 11.57 16.74 -10.73
C MET A 373 12.87 16.14 -10.16
N ARG A 374 12.81 15.57 -8.95
CA ARG A 374 14.02 15.18 -8.20
C ARG A 374 14.69 13.96 -8.76
N PHE A 375 13.94 12.96 -9.17
CA PHE A 375 14.46 11.64 -9.54
C PHE A 375 14.31 11.32 -11.02
N LEU A 376 13.16 11.63 -11.62
CA LEU A 376 12.93 11.32 -13.03
C LEU A 376 13.47 12.40 -13.98
N LYS A 377 13.81 13.59 -13.46
CA LYS A 377 14.25 14.75 -14.24
C LYS A 377 13.22 15.18 -15.29
N GLU A 378 11.95 15.03 -14.96
CA GLU A 378 10.81 15.40 -15.79
C GLU A 378 10.06 16.60 -15.18
N CYS A 379 9.52 17.46 -16.04
CA CYS A 379 8.64 18.53 -15.61
C CYS A 379 7.25 17.97 -15.28
N PRO A 380 6.72 18.09 -14.05
CA PRO A 380 5.40 17.59 -13.70
C PRO A 380 4.27 18.29 -14.47
N TRP A 381 4.46 19.54 -14.87
CA TRP A 381 3.50 20.30 -15.67
C TRP A 381 3.42 19.78 -17.10
N ASP A 382 4.57 19.53 -17.74
CA ASP A 382 4.64 18.91 -19.07
C ASP A 382 4.04 17.50 -19.05
N ARG A 383 4.29 16.74 -17.98
CA ARG A 383 3.66 15.44 -17.76
C ARG A 383 2.15 15.59 -17.79
N LEU A 384 1.60 16.50 -16.99
CA LEU A 384 0.14 16.73 -16.91
C LEU A 384 -0.44 17.10 -18.27
N ALA A 385 0.18 18.02 -18.99
CA ALA A 385 -0.27 18.43 -20.31
C ALA A 385 -0.30 17.27 -21.31
N LYS A 386 0.78 16.48 -21.39
CA LYS A 386 0.90 15.35 -22.30
C LYS A 386 -0.10 14.24 -22.01
N ILE A 387 -0.28 13.87 -20.73
CA ILE A 387 -1.26 12.84 -20.38
C ILE A 387 -2.69 13.35 -20.57
N ARG A 388 -2.96 14.65 -20.39
CA ARG A 388 -4.27 15.24 -20.67
C ARG A 388 -4.61 15.20 -22.16
N GLU A 389 -3.64 15.43 -23.03
CA GLU A 389 -3.81 15.29 -24.47
C GLU A 389 -4.15 13.85 -24.87
N ALA A 390 -3.47 12.87 -24.24
CA ALA A 390 -3.66 11.45 -24.52
C ALA A 390 -4.95 10.87 -23.92
N VAL A 391 -5.49 11.47 -22.85
CA VAL A 391 -6.71 11.04 -22.15
C VAL A 391 -7.68 12.22 -22.02
N PRO A 392 -8.39 12.60 -23.09
CA PRO A 392 -9.24 13.79 -23.07
C PRO A 392 -10.57 13.64 -22.35
N ASP A 393 -11.10 12.43 -22.25
CA ASP A 393 -12.49 12.17 -21.88
C ASP A 393 -12.71 11.83 -20.39
N ILE A 394 -11.65 11.65 -19.59
CA ILE A 394 -11.75 11.26 -18.17
C ILE A 394 -11.40 12.45 -17.28
N PRO A 395 -12.20 12.76 -16.23
CA PRO A 395 -11.82 13.78 -15.27
C PRO A 395 -10.49 13.40 -14.57
N PHE A 396 -9.53 14.33 -14.58
CA PHE A 396 -8.27 14.14 -13.84
C PHE A 396 -8.42 14.60 -12.40
N GLN A 397 -7.93 13.79 -11.49
CA GLN A 397 -7.89 14.11 -10.08
C GLN A 397 -6.44 14.21 -9.58
N MET A 398 -6.21 15.12 -8.64
CA MET A 398 -4.95 15.23 -7.93
C MET A 398 -5.14 15.15 -6.43
N LEU A 399 -4.09 14.70 -5.72
CA LEU A 399 -3.98 14.83 -4.28
C LEU A 399 -3.38 16.19 -3.92
N LEU A 400 -4.12 16.99 -3.15
CA LEU A 400 -3.68 18.25 -2.59
C LEU A 400 -3.56 18.13 -1.06
N ARG A 401 -2.41 18.44 -0.50
CA ARG A 401 -2.12 18.30 0.93
C ARG A 401 -2.46 19.58 1.71
N GLY A 402 -3.71 20.07 1.62
CA GLY A 402 -4.13 21.31 2.28
C GLY A 402 -3.13 22.44 2.03
N ALA A 403 -2.72 23.16 3.07
CA ALA A 403 -1.77 24.25 3.00
C ALA A 403 -0.36 23.84 2.50
N ASN A 404 -0.04 22.56 2.49
CA ASN A 404 1.23 22.05 1.97
C ASN A 404 1.21 21.85 0.44
N ALA A 405 0.06 22.01 -0.21
CA ALA A 405 -0.14 21.77 -1.64
C ALA A 405 0.43 20.40 -2.09
N VAL A 406 1.57 20.39 -2.77
CA VAL A 406 2.30 19.18 -3.17
C VAL A 406 3.63 19.00 -2.43
N GLY A 407 3.91 19.88 -1.47
CA GLY A 407 5.16 19.89 -0.69
C GLY A 407 5.04 19.17 0.66
N TYR A 408 6.02 19.46 1.53
CA TYR A 408 6.16 18.85 2.86
C TYR A 408 6.12 19.90 3.99
N THR A 409 5.95 21.16 3.65
CA THR A 409 5.81 22.30 4.58
C THR A 409 4.65 23.17 4.10
N SER A 410 4.04 23.90 5.03
CA SER A 410 2.96 24.83 4.69
C SER A 410 3.47 25.99 3.82
N TYR A 411 2.74 26.28 2.78
CA TYR A 411 2.98 27.43 1.91
C TYR A 411 2.01 28.56 2.25
N PRO A 412 2.37 29.82 1.95
CA PRO A 412 1.43 30.93 2.05
C PRO A 412 0.22 30.73 1.11
N ASP A 413 -0.95 31.23 1.52
CA ASP A 413 -2.22 31.02 0.81
C ASP A 413 -2.16 31.45 -0.66
N ASN A 414 -1.50 32.58 -0.95
CA ASN A 414 -1.35 33.05 -2.32
C ASN A 414 -0.60 32.07 -3.23
N VAL A 415 0.32 31.28 -2.66
CA VAL A 415 1.03 30.21 -3.40
C VAL A 415 0.11 29.05 -3.67
N VAL A 416 -0.66 28.61 -2.66
CA VAL A 416 -1.60 27.48 -2.77
C VAL A 416 -2.70 27.83 -3.78
N PHE A 417 -3.29 29.00 -3.68
CA PHE A 417 -4.32 29.46 -4.63
C PHE A 417 -3.79 29.51 -6.06
N ARG A 418 -2.62 30.14 -6.25
CA ARG A 418 -2.01 30.21 -7.58
C ARG A 418 -1.67 28.84 -8.15
N PHE A 419 -1.19 27.93 -7.29
CA PHE A 419 -0.93 26.56 -7.69
C PHE A 419 -2.19 25.85 -8.20
N CYS A 420 -3.31 25.98 -7.48
CA CYS A 420 -4.60 25.39 -7.87
C CYS A 420 -5.12 25.99 -9.20
N GLU A 421 -5.01 27.32 -9.37
CA GLU A 421 -5.40 27.98 -10.62
C GLU A 421 -4.59 27.47 -11.82
N GLU A 422 -3.27 27.35 -11.66
CA GLU A 422 -2.40 26.84 -12.74
C GLU A 422 -2.62 25.35 -13.00
N ALA A 423 -2.87 24.55 -11.98
CA ALA A 423 -3.21 23.14 -12.13
C ALA A 423 -4.52 22.95 -12.91
N GLN A 424 -5.55 23.76 -12.63
CA GLN A 424 -6.80 23.74 -13.37
C GLN A 424 -6.57 24.11 -14.85
N LYS A 425 -5.81 25.18 -15.13
CA LYS A 425 -5.48 25.59 -16.50
C LYS A 425 -4.70 24.51 -17.26
N ALA A 426 -3.84 23.76 -16.55
CA ALA A 426 -3.08 22.67 -17.13
C ALA A 426 -3.89 21.40 -17.35
N GLY A 427 -5.18 21.37 -16.96
CA GLY A 427 -6.10 20.28 -17.23
C GLY A 427 -6.48 19.41 -16.01
N MET A 428 -6.26 19.88 -14.80
CA MET A 428 -6.77 19.24 -13.59
C MET A 428 -8.23 19.61 -13.37
N ASP A 429 -9.09 18.61 -13.16
CA ASP A 429 -10.53 18.81 -13.05
C ASP A 429 -11.03 18.67 -11.59
N VAL A 430 -10.38 17.81 -10.79
CA VAL A 430 -10.81 17.49 -9.42
C VAL A 430 -9.64 17.60 -8.44
N PHE A 431 -9.82 18.32 -7.34
CA PHE A 431 -8.86 18.43 -6.26
C PHE A 431 -9.36 17.60 -5.08
N ARG A 432 -8.66 16.51 -4.78
CA ARG A 432 -8.88 15.71 -3.57
C ARG A 432 -8.01 16.27 -2.45
N VAL A 433 -8.62 17.09 -1.63
CA VAL A 433 -7.90 17.70 -0.51
C VAL A 433 -7.68 16.69 0.60
N PHE A 434 -6.44 16.59 1.05
CA PHE A 434 -6.01 15.78 2.18
C PHE A 434 -5.36 16.70 3.21
N ASP A 435 -5.94 16.73 4.40
CA ASP A 435 -5.40 17.46 5.53
C ASP A 435 -5.60 16.63 6.82
N SER A 436 -4.52 16.44 7.58
CA SER A 436 -4.55 15.65 8.82
C SER A 436 -5.40 16.31 9.92
N LEU A 437 -5.51 17.63 9.90
CA LEU A 437 -6.30 18.40 10.87
C LEU A 437 -7.74 18.60 10.40
N ASN A 438 -8.03 18.37 9.11
CA ASN A 438 -9.31 18.62 8.47
C ASN A 438 -9.88 20.02 8.76
N TYR A 439 -8.99 21.03 8.75
CA TYR A 439 -9.36 22.41 8.98
C TYR A 439 -9.97 23.00 7.72
N LEU A 440 -11.19 23.53 7.84
CA LEU A 440 -11.99 23.96 6.69
C LEU A 440 -12.08 25.49 6.52
N GLU A 441 -11.51 26.27 7.45
CA GLU A 441 -11.51 27.75 7.40
C GLU A 441 -10.32 28.33 6.66
#